data_1167c3aa058d2446cbc9bfab3108f51f
#
_entry.id   1167c3aa058d2446cbc9bfab3108f51f
#
_cell.length_a   1.000
_cell.length_b   1.000
_cell.length_c   1.000
_cell.angle_alpha   90.00
_cell.angle_beta   90.00
_cell.angle_gamma   90.00
#
_symmetry.space_group_name_H-M   'P 1'
#
loop_
_entity.id
_entity.type
_entity.pdbx_description
1 polymer ?
#
loop_
_entity_poly.entity_id
_entity_poly.type
_entity_poly.pdbx_seq_one_letter_code
_entity_poly.pdbx_strand_id
1 'polypeptide(L)'
;VLHQLRFEPTWEGVALEIGKTYPIVAIGDSMAINTLRFYISHVRLLDRGREVFDFPQQHFLVDMEDPASLSLRWECPESLAYEQIAFELGVDSLVQSA
;
A
#
# COMPACT_ATOMS: atom_id res chain seq x y z
N VAL A 1 -6.95 -21.11 -1.39
CA VAL A 1 -7.21 -20.05 -2.38
C VAL A 1 -6.23 -18.91 -2.18
N LEU A 2 -5.55 -18.51 -3.23
CA LEU A 2 -4.62 -17.39 -3.19
C LEU A 2 -5.38 -16.07 -3.29
N HIS A 3 -5.18 -15.19 -2.31
CA HIS A 3 -5.71 -13.83 -2.32
C HIS A 3 -4.59 -12.82 -2.56
N GLN A 4 -4.94 -11.67 -3.08
CA GLN A 4 -3.98 -10.62 -3.39
C GLN A 4 -4.56 -9.25 -3.06
N LEU A 5 -3.73 -8.42 -2.42
CA LEU A 5 -3.96 -6.99 -2.24
C LEU A 5 -2.87 -6.24 -3.00
N ARG A 6 -3.25 -5.35 -3.90
CA ARG A 6 -2.31 -4.56 -4.68
C ARG A 6 -2.39 -3.10 -4.25
N PHE A 7 -1.23 -2.48 -4.07
CA PHE A 7 -1.10 -1.06 -3.75
C PHE A 7 -0.86 -0.28 -5.03
N GLU A 8 -1.68 0.74 -5.26
CA GLU A 8 -1.57 1.63 -6.41
C GLU A 8 -1.55 3.07 -5.92
N PRO A 9 -0.37 3.61 -5.54
CA PRO A 9 -0.28 5.01 -5.13
C PRO A 9 -0.74 5.93 -6.26
N THR A 10 -1.53 6.95 -5.89
CA THR A 10 -2.10 7.87 -6.85
C THR A 10 -1.88 9.32 -6.43
N TRP A 11 -1.91 10.23 -7.41
CA TRP A 11 -1.99 11.66 -7.21
C TRP A 11 -3.22 12.17 -7.95
N GLU A 12 -4.19 12.72 -7.20
CA GLU A 12 -5.45 13.22 -7.76
C GLU A 12 -6.16 12.20 -8.67
N GLY A 13 -6.16 10.92 -8.26
CA GLY A 13 -6.83 9.84 -8.98
C GLY A 13 -6.04 9.24 -10.13
N VAL A 14 -4.84 9.73 -10.40
CA VAL A 14 -3.96 9.21 -11.46
C VAL A 14 -2.81 8.44 -10.84
N ALA A 15 -2.41 7.32 -11.45
CA ALA A 15 -1.31 6.52 -10.94
C ALA A 15 -0.03 7.34 -10.78
N LEU A 16 0.58 7.24 -9.60
CA LEU A 16 1.81 7.95 -9.28
C LEU A 16 3.00 7.35 -10.01
N GLU A 17 3.80 8.17 -10.65
CA GLU A 17 5.05 7.76 -11.30
C GLU A 17 6.24 8.42 -10.62
N ILE A 18 7.26 7.62 -10.32
CA ILE A 18 8.49 8.13 -9.72
C ILE A 18 9.22 9.03 -10.71
N GLY A 19 9.66 10.20 -10.23
CA GLY A 19 10.39 11.19 -11.04
C GLY A 19 9.51 12.12 -11.86
N LYS A 20 8.22 11.86 -11.95
CA LYS A 20 7.29 12.73 -12.65
C LYS A 20 6.93 13.95 -11.79
N THR A 21 6.81 15.11 -12.40
CA THR A 21 6.41 16.34 -11.71
C THR A 21 4.88 16.46 -11.61
N TYR A 22 4.39 16.79 -10.42
CA TYR A 22 2.97 16.96 -10.13
C TYR A 22 2.69 18.39 -9.67
N PRO A 23 1.62 19.03 -10.14
CA PRO A 23 1.28 20.37 -9.72
C PRO A 23 0.71 20.36 -8.30
N ILE A 24 1.08 21.36 -7.50
CA ILE A 24 0.50 21.62 -6.19
C ILE A 24 -0.35 22.88 -6.32
N VAL A 25 -1.63 22.70 -6.65
CA VAL A 25 -2.54 23.78 -7.01
C VAL A 25 -2.70 24.79 -5.87
N ALA A 26 -2.74 24.33 -4.63
CA ALA A 26 -2.95 25.17 -3.46
C ALA A 26 -1.88 26.25 -3.26
N ILE A 27 -0.65 26.00 -3.73
CA ILE A 27 0.47 26.96 -3.59
C ILE A 27 1.05 27.41 -4.93
N GLY A 28 0.47 26.97 -6.05
CA GLY A 28 0.91 27.36 -7.39
C GLY A 28 2.29 26.81 -7.77
N ASP A 29 2.73 25.75 -7.12
CA ASP A 29 4.04 25.14 -7.33
C ASP A 29 3.89 23.72 -7.86
N SER A 30 5.01 23.01 -8.05
CA SER A 30 5.03 21.63 -8.51
C SER A 30 6.02 20.80 -7.70
N MET A 31 5.81 19.49 -7.71
CA MET A 31 6.59 18.54 -6.92
C MET A 31 6.85 17.29 -7.74
N ALA A 32 8.06 16.73 -7.62
CA ALA A 32 8.36 15.39 -8.13
C ALA A 32 8.64 14.46 -6.96
N ILE A 33 8.12 13.24 -7.03
CA ILE A 33 8.39 12.20 -6.05
C ILE A 33 9.47 11.29 -6.63
N ASN A 34 10.65 11.31 -5.99
CA ASN A 34 11.82 10.57 -6.46
C ASN A 34 11.94 9.19 -5.83
N THR A 35 11.43 9.03 -4.61
CA THR A 35 11.42 7.75 -3.89
C THR A 35 10.17 7.71 -3.01
N LEU A 36 9.51 6.56 -3.00
CA LEU A 36 8.43 6.30 -2.06
C LEU A 36 8.54 4.87 -1.56
N ARG A 37 8.77 4.72 -0.24
CA ARG A 37 8.79 3.43 0.44
C ARG A 37 7.99 3.55 1.73
N PHE A 38 7.18 2.54 1.99
CA PHE A 38 6.39 2.50 3.22
C PHE A 38 6.24 1.07 3.72
N TYR A 39 5.99 0.95 5.03
CA TYR A 39 5.73 -0.33 5.66
C TYR A 39 4.24 -0.53 5.88
N ILE A 40 3.81 -1.73 5.62
CA ILE A 40 2.51 -2.23 6.03
C ILE A 40 2.75 -3.21 7.17
N SER A 41 2.05 -3.01 8.28
CA SER A 41 2.16 -3.88 9.44
C SER A 41 0.80 -4.18 10.04
N HIS A 42 0.74 -5.17 10.92
CA HIS A 42 -0.46 -5.58 11.63
C HIS A 42 -1.63 -5.81 10.66
N VAL A 43 -1.39 -6.61 9.62
CA VAL A 43 -2.39 -6.94 8.61
C VAL A 43 -3.41 -7.91 9.20
N ARG A 44 -4.69 -7.59 9.06
CA ARG A 44 -5.79 -8.38 9.62
C ARG A 44 -6.91 -8.53 8.59
N LEU A 45 -7.50 -9.70 8.54
CA LEU A 45 -8.76 -9.91 7.85
C LEU A 45 -9.87 -9.90 8.89
N LEU A 46 -10.92 -9.12 8.65
CA LEU A 46 -12.02 -8.93 9.59
C LEU A 46 -13.33 -9.36 8.98
N ASP A 47 -14.13 -10.06 9.78
CA ASP A 47 -15.53 -10.37 9.48
C ASP A 47 -16.37 -9.90 10.66
N ARG A 48 -17.26 -8.93 10.40
CA ARG A 48 -18.10 -8.29 11.42
C ARG A 48 -17.30 -7.73 12.59
N GLY A 49 -16.15 -7.09 12.27
CA GLY A 49 -15.27 -6.50 13.27
C GLY A 49 -14.39 -7.49 14.02
N ARG A 50 -14.43 -8.78 13.67
CA ARG A 50 -13.64 -9.83 14.32
C ARG A 50 -12.52 -10.29 13.40
N GLU A 51 -11.33 -10.45 13.98
CA GLU A 51 -10.17 -10.95 13.27
C GLU A 51 -10.35 -12.45 12.98
N VAL A 52 -10.30 -12.84 11.70
CA VAL A 52 -10.60 -14.20 11.25
C VAL A 52 -9.41 -14.91 10.58
N PHE A 53 -8.29 -14.23 10.42
CA PHE A 53 -7.10 -14.83 9.82
C PHE A 53 -5.83 -14.24 10.43
N ASP A 54 -4.88 -15.12 10.74
CA ASP A 54 -3.59 -14.75 11.30
C ASP A 54 -2.53 -14.85 10.20
N PHE A 55 -2.00 -13.70 9.78
CA PHE A 55 -0.97 -13.65 8.75
C PHE A 55 0.36 -14.19 9.30
N PRO A 56 1.02 -15.10 8.57
CA PRO A 56 2.33 -15.60 9.00
C PRO A 56 3.42 -14.53 8.98
N GLN A 57 3.28 -13.53 8.12
CA GLN A 57 4.17 -12.38 8.05
C GLN A 57 3.39 -11.11 8.41
N GLN A 58 3.90 -10.32 9.35
CA GLN A 58 3.22 -9.15 9.89
C GLN A 58 3.76 -7.82 9.37
N HIS A 59 4.94 -7.81 8.73
CA HIS A 59 5.58 -6.61 8.21
C HIS A 59 5.92 -6.77 6.75
N PHE A 60 5.54 -5.77 5.95
CA PHE A 60 5.81 -5.74 4.52
C PHE A 60 6.36 -4.38 4.13
N LEU A 61 7.46 -4.37 3.37
CA LEU A 61 7.98 -3.15 2.76
C LEU A 61 7.40 -3.03 1.35
N VAL A 62 6.77 -1.89 1.07
CA VAL A 62 6.31 -1.53 -0.27
C VAL A 62 7.23 -0.46 -0.82
N ASP A 63 7.85 -0.73 -1.96
CA ASP A 63 8.81 0.15 -2.62
C ASP A 63 8.36 0.38 -4.06
N MET A 64 8.13 1.63 -4.43
CA MET A 64 7.66 1.98 -5.78
C MET A 64 8.67 1.61 -6.87
N GLU A 65 9.94 1.44 -6.53
CA GLU A 65 10.98 1.01 -7.46
C GLU A 65 11.04 -0.51 -7.62
N ASP A 66 10.32 -1.26 -6.78
CA ASP A 66 10.21 -2.71 -6.85
C ASP A 66 8.75 -3.10 -7.10
N PRO A 67 8.36 -3.36 -8.37
CA PRO A 67 6.97 -3.68 -8.69
C PRO A 67 6.42 -4.91 -7.97
N ALA A 68 7.26 -5.87 -7.66
CA ALA A 68 6.81 -7.08 -6.93
C ALA A 68 6.34 -6.75 -5.51
N SER A 69 6.92 -5.72 -4.87
CA SER A 69 6.55 -5.30 -3.52
C SER A 69 5.18 -4.62 -3.45
N LEU A 70 4.62 -4.21 -4.58
CA LEU A 70 3.31 -3.54 -4.62
C LEU A 70 2.14 -4.50 -4.43
N SER A 71 2.39 -5.80 -4.36
CA SER A 71 1.37 -6.81 -4.17
C SER A 71 1.64 -7.62 -2.91
N LEU A 72 0.61 -7.75 -2.08
CA LEU A 72 0.60 -8.64 -0.92
C LEU A 72 -0.25 -9.85 -1.27
N ARG A 73 0.31 -11.06 -1.14
CA ARG A 73 -0.37 -12.30 -1.48
C ARG A 73 -0.38 -13.23 -0.28
N TRP A 74 -1.48 -13.96 -0.10
CA TRP A 74 -1.60 -14.94 0.97
C TRP A 74 -2.55 -16.06 0.57
N GLU A 75 -2.33 -17.22 1.19
CA GLU A 75 -3.22 -18.37 1.05
C GLU A 75 -4.21 -18.38 2.21
N CYS A 76 -5.47 -18.62 1.92
CA CYS A 76 -6.46 -18.84 2.96
C CYS A 76 -7.47 -19.90 2.53
N PRO A 77 -8.17 -20.55 3.51
CA PRO A 77 -9.19 -21.55 3.17
C PRO A 77 -10.33 -20.96 2.36
N GLU A 78 -10.88 -21.71 1.42
CA GLU A 78 -12.04 -21.29 0.63
C GLU A 78 -13.25 -20.96 1.50
N SER A 79 -13.38 -21.64 2.63
CA SER A 79 -14.49 -21.43 3.57
C SER A 79 -14.34 -20.17 4.41
N LEU A 80 -13.17 -19.51 4.38
CA LEU A 80 -12.96 -18.29 5.14
C LEU A 80 -13.70 -17.12 4.51
N ALA A 81 -14.58 -16.50 5.28
CA ALA A 81 -15.29 -15.30 4.88
C ALA A 81 -14.71 -14.08 5.60
N TYR A 82 -14.47 -13.01 4.87
CA TYR A 82 -14.10 -11.72 5.45
C TYR A 82 -14.64 -10.59 4.58
N GLU A 83 -14.87 -9.44 5.17
CA GLU A 83 -15.40 -8.27 4.48
C GLU A 83 -14.47 -7.08 4.50
N GLN A 84 -13.44 -7.10 5.36
CA GLN A 84 -12.50 -6.00 5.50
C GLN A 84 -11.09 -6.52 5.65
N ILE A 85 -10.15 -5.73 5.15
CA ILE A 85 -8.73 -5.88 5.43
C ILE A 85 -8.27 -4.61 6.14
N ALA A 86 -7.58 -4.77 7.27
CA ALA A 86 -7.07 -3.66 8.07
C ALA A 86 -5.56 -3.80 8.23
N PHE A 87 -4.86 -2.67 8.25
CA PHE A 87 -3.40 -2.65 8.44
C PHE A 87 -2.97 -1.30 8.97
N GLU A 88 -1.74 -1.24 9.47
CA GLU A 88 -1.09 -0.01 9.87
C GLU A 88 -0.09 0.40 8.80
N LEU A 89 -0.04 1.70 8.50
CA LEU A 89 0.83 2.27 7.49
C LEU A 89 1.89 3.14 8.15
N GLY A 90 3.17 2.87 7.84
CA GLY A 90 4.27 3.70 8.28
C GLY A 90 5.14 4.10 7.08
N VAL A 91 5.43 5.39 6.94
CA VAL A 91 6.32 5.87 5.88
C VAL A 91 7.76 5.59 6.26
N ASP A 92 8.46 4.81 5.44
CA ASP A 92 9.90 4.55 5.61
C ASP A 92 10.73 5.63 4.96
N SER A 93 10.43 5.91 3.68
CA SER A 93 11.20 6.87 2.91
C SER A 93 10.34 7.55 1.86
N LEU A 94 10.37 8.87 1.86
CA LEU A 94 9.75 9.70 0.83
C LEU A 94 10.73 10.80 0.45
N VAL A 95 11.20 10.80 -0.79
CA VAL A 95 12.07 11.85 -1.31
C VAL A 95 11.32 12.60 -2.41
N GLN A 96 11.19 13.91 -2.21
CA GLN A 96 10.48 14.79 -3.14
C GLN A 96 11.32 16.03 -3.44
N SER A 97 11.05 16.65 -4.60
CA SER A 97 11.63 17.92 -4.98
C SER A 97 10.59 18.81 -5.65
N ALA A 98 10.73 20.11 -5.44
CA ALA A 98 9.84 21.09 -6.02
C ALA A 98 10.45 21.68 -7.32
#